data_4ec974e09572565e44a0b281be77abc7
#
_entry.id   4ec974e09572565e44a0b281be77abc7
#
_cell.length_a   1.000
_cell.length_b   1.000
_cell.length_c   1.000
_cell.angle_alpha   90.00
_cell.angle_beta   90.00
_cell.angle_gamma   90.00
#
_symmetry.space_group_name_H-M   'P 1'
#
loop_
_entity.id
_entity.type
_entity.pdbx_description
1 polymer ?
#
loop_
_entity_poly.entity_id
_entity_poly.type
_entity_poly.pdbx_seq_one_letter_code
_entity_poly.pdbx_strand_id
1 'polypeptide(L)'
;MKNFIYTLFIPFVFLGLTNLQAQEVEEVIVTAEKRSESLQDISQAVTVLTAEDIDQKNITTFTDLSAIAPGVTVAKNEGYKTVISIRGVGNETNQNAIAAPSVAYHLDGIFIASPFALQTDFIDIDRIEVLRGPQGTLFGQNSTGGAINVISQKPSTDGDAGAFDVTLGDYGLQKFRGTSNFVVNDSIATRLSISSTERDGFSKNVVTGQDLDDANNLSVRSDWMIDMSETSTLRLFGQYFSVDRNGAAIRGIDDQTSGVRNLSQDTISKHELTSSVFAAIYESDLGYANLRVLGSVQEDDILVVRDNDSHNFGDPVLTIPGLIGTTYIKAEFRPETSLVETTTFEINLI
;
A
#
# COMPACT_ATOMS: atom_id res chain seq x y z
N MET A 1 -85.25 26.37 -24.39
CA MET A 1 -84.74 26.40 -23.02
C MET A 1 -83.69 25.27 -22.92
N LYS A 2 -82.39 25.65 -22.94
CA LYS A 2 -81.26 24.71 -22.89
C LYS A 2 -80.61 24.84 -21.53
N ASN A 3 -80.69 23.75 -20.75
CA ASN A 3 -80.01 23.67 -19.44
C ASN A 3 -78.55 23.30 -19.66
N PHE A 4 -77.65 24.16 -19.22
CA PHE A 4 -76.21 23.95 -19.19
C PHE A 4 -75.83 23.44 -17.78
N ILE A 5 -75.43 22.15 -17.69
CA ILE A 5 -74.90 21.55 -16.45
C ILE A 5 -73.38 21.78 -16.46
N TYR A 6 -72.88 22.57 -15.54
CA TYR A 6 -71.46 22.74 -15.29
C TYR A 6 -70.98 21.62 -14.34
N THR A 7 -70.22 20.69 -14.88
CA THR A 7 -69.54 19.67 -14.08
C THR A 7 -68.23 20.23 -13.53
N LEU A 8 -68.16 20.46 -12.23
CA LEU A 8 -67.00 20.96 -11.53
C LEU A 8 -65.99 19.81 -11.37
N PHE A 9 -64.84 19.88 -12.10
CA PHE A 9 -63.75 18.95 -11.96
C PHE A 9 -62.84 19.43 -10.83
N ILE A 10 -62.84 18.73 -9.67
CA ILE A 10 -61.88 18.96 -8.55
C ILE A 10 -60.67 18.11 -8.82
N PRO A 11 -59.45 18.67 -9.03
CA PRO A 11 -58.24 17.84 -9.11
C PRO A 11 -57.87 17.35 -7.71
N PHE A 12 -57.91 16.07 -7.50
CA PHE A 12 -57.42 15.40 -6.29
C PHE A 12 -55.90 15.41 -6.33
N VAL A 13 -55.29 16.37 -5.64
CA VAL A 13 -53.82 16.42 -5.44
C VAL A 13 -53.47 15.34 -4.44
N PHE A 14 -52.93 14.23 -4.95
CA PHE A 14 -52.32 13.19 -4.14
C PHE A 14 -50.95 13.73 -3.63
N LEU A 15 -50.90 14.28 -2.42
CA LEU A 15 -49.65 14.50 -1.70
C LEU A 15 -49.13 13.12 -1.31
N GLY A 16 -48.24 12.55 -2.15
CA GLY A 16 -47.40 11.45 -1.76
C GLY A 16 -46.44 11.90 -0.66
N LEU A 17 -46.72 11.47 0.57
CA LEU A 17 -45.74 11.53 1.68
C LEU A 17 -44.61 10.54 1.32
N THR A 18 -43.61 11.02 0.60
CA THR A 18 -42.35 10.30 0.51
C THR A 18 -41.75 10.32 1.91
N ASN A 19 -41.69 9.17 2.55
CA ASN A 19 -40.86 8.98 3.71
C ASN A 19 -39.41 9.25 3.26
N LEU A 20 -38.90 10.44 3.58
CA LEU A 20 -37.48 10.69 3.59
C LEU A 20 -36.92 9.84 4.74
N GLN A 21 -36.55 8.60 4.44
CA GLN A 21 -35.62 7.88 5.30
C GLN A 21 -34.33 8.68 5.25
N ALA A 22 -33.99 9.33 6.35
CA ALA A 22 -32.66 9.85 6.57
C ALA A 22 -31.73 8.62 6.41
N GLN A 23 -30.90 8.63 5.38
CA GLN A 23 -29.86 7.66 5.22
C GLN A 23 -28.96 7.83 6.45
N GLU A 24 -28.95 6.82 7.29
CA GLU A 24 -28.06 6.80 8.47
C GLU A 24 -26.64 6.86 7.92
N VAL A 25 -25.97 7.96 8.14
CA VAL A 25 -24.58 8.12 7.71
C VAL A 25 -23.77 7.16 8.57
N GLU A 26 -23.22 6.14 7.96
CA GLU A 26 -22.36 5.17 8.64
C GLU A 26 -21.21 5.93 9.33
N GLU A 27 -21.11 5.80 10.63
CA GLU A 27 -20.08 6.45 11.42
C GLU A 27 -18.73 5.79 11.13
N VAL A 28 -17.82 6.54 10.50
CA VAL A 28 -16.48 6.05 10.18
C VAL A 28 -15.60 6.21 11.43
N ILE A 29 -15.24 5.09 12.04
CA ILE A 29 -14.32 5.03 13.18
C ILE A 29 -12.88 4.97 12.68
N VAL A 30 -12.02 5.79 13.25
CA VAL A 30 -10.60 5.87 12.90
C VAL A 30 -9.71 5.74 14.13
N THR A 31 -8.44 5.41 13.90
CA THR A 31 -7.42 5.29 14.96
C THR A 31 -6.31 6.33 14.82
N ALA A 32 -6.61 7.44 14.14
CA ALA A 32 -5.68 8.50 13.81
C ALA A 32 -5.00 9.16 15.03
N GLU A 33 -5.66 9.18 16.18
CA GLU A 33 -5.10 9.67 17.44
C GLU A 33 -4.70 8.53 18.40
N LYS A 34 -4.47 7.32 17.84
CA LYS A 34 -4.24 6.07 18.61
C LYS A 34 -5.42 5.70 19.54
N ARG A 35 -6.59 6.30 19.31
CA ARG A 35 -7.87 6.02 19.92
C ARG A 35 -8.90 5.73 18.84
N SER A 36 -9.87 4.90 19.16
CA SER A 36 -11.03 4.71 18.28
C SER A 36 -11.99 5.88 18.48
N GLU A 37 -12.01 6.80 17.54
CA GLU A 37 -12.84 8.01 17.55
C GLU A 37 -13.58 8.17 16.23
N SER A 38 -14.71 8.88 16.24
CA SER A 38 -15.41 9.24 15.02
C SER A 38 -14.55 10.19 14.18
N LEU A 39 -14.51 9.95 12.86
CA LEU A 39 -13.81 10.83 11.91
C LEU A 39 -14.25 12.30 12.05
N GLN A 40 -15.50 12.55 12.47
CA GLN A 40 -16.05 13.90 12.64
C GLN A 40 -15.51 14.62 13.88
N ASP A 41 -15.03 13.88 14.88
CA ASP A 41 -14.53 14.45 16.13
C ASP A 41 -13.01 14.73 16.10
N ILE A 42 -12.32 14.24 15.07
CA ILE A 42 -10.88 14.44 14.94
C ILE A 42 -10.54 15.83 14.44
N SER A 43 -9.65 16.51 15.16
CA SER A 43 -9.18 17.86 14.81
C SER A 43 -8.18 17.89 13.63
N GLN A 44 -7.63 16.76 13.26
CA GLN A 44 -6.59 16.60 12.26
C GLN A 44 -7.16 16.42 10.85
N ALA A 45 -6.37 16.79 9.82
CA ALA A 45 -6.76 16.59 8.44
C ALA A 45 -6.49 15.11 8.04
N VAL A 46 -7.48 14.26 8.25
CA VAL A 46 -7.44 12.83 7.91
C VAL A 46 -8.25 12.55 6.65
N THR A 47 -7.77 11.64 5.80
CA THR A 47 -8.55 11.01 4.74
C THR A 47 -8.63 9.53 5.07
N VAL A 48 -9.84 8.98 5.06
CA VAL A 48 -10.08 7.56 5.29
C VAL A 48 -10.59 6.93 4.02
N LEU A 49 -10.03 5.81 3.65
CA LEU A 49 -10.51 4.93 2.59
C LEU A 49 -11.01 3.66 3.26
N THR A 50 -12.30 3.40 3.21
CA THR A 50 -12.92 2.21 3.78
C THR A 50 -12.65 0.98 2.91
N ALA A 51 -12.95 -0.23 3.40
CA ALA A 51 -12.88 -1.46 2.62
C ALA A 51 -13.70 -1.35 1.33
N GLU A 52 -14.91 -0.75 1.39
CA GLU A 52 -15.76 -0.51 0.24
C GLU A 52 -15.10 0.44 -0.77
N ASP A 53 -14.49 1.55 -0.31
CA ASP A 53 -13.73 2.46 -1.18
C ASP A 53 -12.56 1.76 -1.87
N ILE A 54 -11.84 0.90 -1.12
CA ILE A 54 -10.70 0.13 -1.60
C ILE A 54 -11.13 -0.82 -2.73
N ASP A 55 -12.21 -1.54 -2.52
CA ASP A 55 -12.74 -2.48 -3.50
C ASP A 55 -13.35 -1.77 -4.73
N GLN A 56 -14.22 -0.77 -4.53
CA GLN A 56 -14.86 -0.05 -5.62
C GLN A 56 -13.86 0.69 -6.53
N LYS A 57 -12.79 1.23 -5.95
CA LYS A 57 -11.74 1.97 -6.66
C LYS A 57 -10.58 1.08 -7.09
N ASN A 58 -10.65 -0.22 -6.81
CA ASN A 58 -9.61 -1.22 -7.10
C ASN A 58 -8.22 -0.78 -6.61
N ILE A 59 -8.16 -0.33 -5.36
CA ILE A 59 -6.91 0.10 -4.70
C ILE A 59 -6.16 -1.16 -4.27
N THR A 60 -5.04 -1.46 -4.91
CA THR A 60 -4.29 -2.69 -4.65
C THR A 60 -2.88 -2.44 -4.14
N THR A 61 -2.36 -1.22 -4.33
CA THR A 61 -0.99 -0.84 -3.97
C THR A 61 -0.93 0.61 -3.46
N PHE A 62 0.18 0.98 -2.86
CA PHE A 62 0.43 2.38 -2.48
C PHE A 62 0.36 3.36 -3.65
N THR A 63 0.74 2.92 -4.86
CA THR A 63 0.72 3.78 -6.05
C THR A 63 -0.68 4.30 -6.36
N ASP A 64 -1.71 3.50 -6.07
CA ASP A 64 -3.11 3.85 -6.33
C ASP A 64 -3.59 4.99 -5.43
N LEU A 65 -2.97 5.19 -4.26
CA LEU A 65 -3.32 6.29 -3.34
C LEU A 65 -3.11 7.68 -3.95
N SER A 66 -2.19 7.83 -4.89
CA SER A 66 -1.94 9.11 -5.57
C SER A 66 -3.16 9.64 -6.31
N ALA A 67 -4.02 8.75 -6.80
CA ALA A 67 -5.23 9.13 -7.55
C ALA A 67 -6.42 9.47 -6.64
N ILE A 68 -6.37 9.09 -5.36
CA ILE A 68 -7.56 9.03 -4.50
C ILE A 68 -7.39 9.91 -3.25
N ALA A 69 -6.20 9.94 -2.66
CA ALA A 69 -5.92 10.72 -1.45
C ALA A 69 -5.38 12.11 -1.80
N PRO A 70 -6.13 13.20 -1.58
CA PRO A 70 -5.69 14.54 -1.94
C PRO A 70 -4.38 14.95 -1.27
N GLY A 71 -3.42 15.41 -2.10
CA GLY A 71 -2.11 15.85 -1.65
C GLY A 71 -1.12 14.72 -1.35
N VAL A 72 -1.47 13.48 -1.59
CA VAL A 72 -0.56 12.32 -1.57
C VAL A 72 0.00 12.12 -2.98
N THR A 73 1.30 11.97 -3.07
CA THR A 73 1.98 11.52 -4.29
C THR A 73 2.80 10.29 -3.95
N VAL A 74 2.61 9.24 -4.72
CA VAL A 74 3.42 8.02 -4.62
C VAL A 74 4.13 7.81 -5.94
N ALA A 75 5.44 7.71 -5.90
CA ALA A 75 6.27 7.47 -7.05
C ALA A 75 7.12 6.22 -6.83
N LYS A 76 7.38 5.48 -7.91
CA LYS A 76 8.40 4.45 -7.90
C LYS A 76 9.71 5.07 -8.38
N ASN A 77 10.66 5.18 -7.49
CA ASN A 77 11.99 5.63 -7.84
C ASN A 77 12.78 4.44 -8.37
N GLU A 78 13.32 4.59 -9.60
CA GLU A 78 14.10 3.57 -10.29
C GLU A 78 13.40 2.20 -10.37
N GLY A 79 12.05 2.19 -10.25
CA GLY A 79 11.21 1.01 -10.37
C GLY A 79 11.14 0.09 -9.16
N TYR A 80 12.00 0.23 -8.16
CA TYR A 80 12.10 -0.69 -7.03
C TYR A 80 11.90 -0.06 -5.66
N LYS A 81 11.90 1.25 -5.53
CA LYS A 81 11.71 1.96 -4.27
C LYS A 81 10.43 2.79 -4.32
N THR A 82 9.54 2.58 -3.38
CA THR A 82 8.32 3.39 -3.25
C THR A 82 8.61 4.63 -2.41
N VAL A 83 8.39 5.80 -3.00
CA VAL A 83 8.55 7.10 -2.35
C VAL A 83 7.18 7.74 -2.19
N ILE A 84 6.85 8.10 -0.96
CA ILE A 84 5.58 8.74 -0.62
C ILE A 84 5.86 10.18 -0.19
N SER A 85 5.12 11.13 -0.75
CA SER A 85 5.09 12.51 -0.26
C SER A 85 3.67 12.97 0.03
N ILE A 86 3.51 13.77 1.07
CA ILE A 86 2.25 14.39 1.45
C ILE A 86 2.44 15.91 1.41
N ARG A 87 1.64 16.61 0.57
CA ARG A 87 1.74 18.06 0.35
C ARG A 87 3.16 18.50 -0.07
N GLY A 88 3.86 17.65 -0.84
CA GLY A 88 5.23 17.91 -1.30
C GLY A 88 6.32 17.63 -0.26
N VAL A 89 5.97 17.18 0.94
CA VAL A 89 6.94 16.72 1.94
C VAL A 89 7.14 15.22 1.78
N GLY A 90 8.29 14.83 1.28
CA GLY A 90 8.70 13.45 1.04
C GLY A 90 10.22 13.35 1.04
N ASN A 91 10.75 12.15 1.06
CA ASN A 91 12.18 11.90 0.95
C ASN A 91 12.47 11.08 -0.30
N GLU A 92 13.12 11.71 -1.27
CA GLU A 92 13.51 11.10 -2.55
C GLU A 92 14.99 10.67 -2.57
N THR A 93 15.61 10.46 -1.43
CA THR A 93 17.03 10.06 -1.41
C THR A 93 17.21 8.69 -2.07
N ASN A 94 17.74 8.73 -3.27
CA ASN A 94 17.77 7.66 -4.25
C ASN A 94 18.70 6.50 -3.94
N GLN A 95 19.59 6.61 -2.99
CA GLN A 95 20.74 5.70 -2.91
C GLN A 95 20.97 5.11 -1.53
N ASN A 96 20.03 5.24 -0.61
CA ASN A 96 20.22 4.72 0.73
C ASN A 96 19.00 3.92 1.20
N ALA A 97 19.17 2.63 1.37
CA ALA A 97 18.16 1.72 1.89
C ALA A 97 17.64 2.12 3.28
N ILE A 98 18.47 2.81 4.05
CA ILE A 98 18.20 3.28 5.41
C ILE A 98 17.85 4.78 5.49
N ALA A 99 17.68 5.46 4.36
CA ALA A 99 17.24 6.86 4.39
C ALA A 99 15.84 6.95 4.98
N ALA A 100 15.73 7.63 6.12
CA ALA A 100 14.48 7.80 6.83
C ALA A 100 13.44 8.53 5.95
N PRO A 101 12.24 7.96 5.74
CA PRO A 101 11.18 8.63 5.02
C PRO A 101 10.68 9.85 5.80
N SER A 102 10.04 10.81 5.11
CA SER A 102 9.38 11.95 5.76
C SER A 102 7.89 11.68 6.03
N VAL A 103 7.36 10.60 5.49
CA VAL A 103 6.00 10.10 5.75
C VAL A 103 6.13 8.75 6.42
N ALA A 104 5.61 8.63 7.63
CA ALA A 104 5.63 7.38 8.37
C ALA A 104 4.58 6.42 7.79
N TYR A 105 4.96 5.16 7.66
CA TYR A 105 4.04 4.10 7.28
C TYR A 105 3.86 3.11 8.43
N HIS A 106 2.61 2.78 8.71
CA HIS A 106 2.23 1.79 9.72
C HIS A 106 1.29 0.76 9.13
N LEU A 107 1.49 -0.49 9.51
CA LEU A 107 0.57 -1.60 9.28
C LEU A 107 0.05 -2.07 10.64
N ASP A 108 -1.25 -1.91 10.91
CA ASP A 108 -1.86 -2.21 12.20
C ASP A 108 -1.18 -1.52 13.41
N GLY A 109 -0.62 -0.34 13.16
CA GLY A 109 0.18 0.41 14.14
C GLY A 109 1.64 -0.02 14.25
N ILE A 110 2.07 -1.05 13.52
CA ILE A 110 3.48 -1.47 13.42
C ILE A 110 4.19 -0.53 12.46
N PHE A 111 5.22 0.18 12.93
CA PHE A 111 6.04 1.02 12.06
C PHE A 111 6.84 0.18 11.06
N ILE A 112 6.67 0.45 9.77
CA ILE A 112 7.42 -0.20 8.69
C ILE A 112 8.55 0.73 8.26
N ALA A 113 9.77 0.38 8.59
CA ALA A 113 10.93 1.23 8.41
C ALA A 113 11.44 1.26 6.96
N SER A 114 11.32 0.14 6.25
CA SER A 114 11.89 -0.02 4.91
C SER A 114 10.97 0.52 3.82
N PRO A 115 11.42 1.47 2.98
CA PRO A 115 10.65 1.92 1.82
C PRO A 115 10.48 0.85 0.72
N PHE A 116 11.24 -0.23 0.80
CA PHE A 116 11.13 -1.37 -0.10
C PHE A 116 9.93 -2.25 0.28
N ALA A 117 9.66 -2.41 1.56
CA ALA A 117 8.47 -3.13 2.05
C ALA A 117 7.14 -2.49 1.61
N LEU A 118 7.16 -1.21 1.18
CA LEU A 118 5.99 -0.51 0.61
C LEU A 118 5.59 -0.99 -0.80
N GLN A 119 6.24 -2.00 -1.34
CA GLN A 119 5.86 -2.63 -2.61
C GLN A 119 4.81 -3.73 -2.43
N THR A 120 4.48 -4.05 -1.18
CA THR A 120 3.46 -5.07 -0.86
C THR A 120 2.09 -4.68 -1.43
N ASP A 121 1.35 -5.68 -1.89
CA ASP A 121 -0.05 -5.51 -2.23
C ASP A 121 -0.89 -5.28 -0.97
N PHE A 122 -1.94 -4.48 -1.10
CA PHE A 122 -2.96 -4.37 -0.08
C PHE A 122 -3.84 -5.62 -0.09
N ILE A 123 -3.70 -6.44 0.96
CA ILE A 123 -4.47 -7.66 1.11
C ILE A 123 -5.37 -7.52 2.32
N ASP A 124 -6.68 -7.75 2.12
CA ASP A 124 -7.62 -7.92 3.22
C ASP A 124 -7.56 -6.72 4.19
N ILE A 125 -7.73 -5.54 3.62
CA ILE A 125 -7.63 -4.26 4.33
C ILE A 125 -9.03 -3.82 4.78
N ASP A 126 -9.12 -3.41 6.04
CA ASP A 126 -10.31 -2.80 6.64
C ASP A 126 -10.43 -1.33 6.20
N ARG A 127 -9.34 -0.59 6.35
CA ARG A 127 -9.28 0.82 5.93
C ARG A 127 -7.85 1.32 5.82
N ILE A 128 -7.68 2.45 5.13
CA ILE A 128 -6.43 3.20 5.04
C ILE A 128 -6.68 4.61 5.55
N GLU A 129 -5.92 5.01 6.56
CA GLU A 129 -5.96 6.34 7.16
C GLU A 129 -4.75 7.15 6.69
N VAL A 130 -4.98 8.30 6.06
CA VAL A 130 -3.92 9.22 5.61
C VAL A 130 -3.98 10.49 6.43
N LEU A 131 -3.01 10.67 7.32
CA LEU A 131 -2.88 11.81 8.19
C LEU A 131 -1.93 12.83 7.56
N ARG A 132 -2.41 14.04 7.34
CA ARG A 132 -1.66 15.10 6.63
C ARG A 132 -1.09 16.13 7.59
N GLY A 133 0.21 16.37 7.47
CA GLY A 133 0.96 17.28 8.33
C GLY A 133 1.74 16.55 9.42
N PRO A 134 2.57 17.25 10.22
CA PRO A 134 3.45 16.64 11.20
C PRO A 134 2.70 15.78 12.23
N GLN A 135 3.11 14.52 12.39
CA GLN A 135 2.51 13.54 13.28
C GLN A 135 3.49 12.97 14.32
N GLY A 136 4.60 13.67 14.58
CA GLY A 136 5.70 13.17 15.42
C GLY A 136 5.31 12.80 16.85
N THR A 137 4.27 13.40 17.42
CA THR A 137 3.80 13.09 18.77
C THR A 137 3.07 11.77 18.89
N LEU A 138 2.37 11.34 17.84
CA LEU A 138 1.52 10.14 17.84
C LEU A 138 2.15 8.98 17.10
N PHE A 139 2.77 9.27 15.96
CA PHE A 139 3.36 8.28 15.07
C PHE A 139 4.89 8.21 15.15
N GLY A 140 5.50 9.03 16.01
CA GLY A 140 6.92 8.99 16.27
C GLY A 140 7.80 9.51 15.13
N GLN A 141 8.91 8.85 14.92
CA GLN A 141 9.90 9.25 13.92
C GLN A 141 9.35 9.20 12.49
N ASN A 142 10.00 9.94 11.58
CA ASN A 142 9.74 9.90 10.13
C ASN A 142 8.33 10.38 9.70
N SER A 143 7.65 11.17 10.52
CA SER A 143 6.28 11.64 10.28
C SER A 143 6.14 13.15 10.14
N THR A 144 7.16 13.82 9.60
CA THR A 144 7.16 15.29 9.39
C THR A 144 6.20 15.73 8.28
N GLY A 145 5.99 14.93 7.25
CA GLY A 145 5.02 15.18 6.18
C GLY A 145 3.64 14.64 6.50
N GLY A 146 3.56 13.64 7.36
CA GLY A 146 2.35 12.93 7.71
C GLY A 146 2.59 11.47 8.04
N ALA A 147 1.49 10.71 8.16
CA ALA A 147 1.52 9.27 8.35
C ALA A 147 0.45 8.59 7.49
N ILE A 148 0.73 7.38 7.05
CA ILE A 148 -0.23 6.48 6.45
C ILE A 148 -0.34 5.27 7.36
N ASN A 149 -1.55 4.98 7.84
CA ASN A 149 -1.83 3.82 8.67
C ASN A 149 -2.79 2.91 7.90
N VAL A 150 -2.32 1.72 7.56
CA VAL A 150 -3.10 0.67 6.91
C VAL A 150 -3.57 -0.28 7.98
N ILE A 151 -4.88 -0.45 8.10
CA ILE A 151 -5.51 -1.33 9.06
C ILE A 151 -6.06 -2.54 8.32
N SER A 152 -5.64 -3.73 8.73
CA SER A 152 -6.11 -4.98 8.16
C SER A 152 -7.41 -5.45 8.81
N GLN A 153 -8.17 -6.26 8.08
CA GLN A 153 -9.30 -6.99 8.65
C GLN A 153 -8.81 -7.92 9.75
N LYS A 154 -9.43 -7.82 10.93
CA LYS A 154 -9.08 -8.66 12.08
C LYS A 154 -9.82 -10.01 12.02
N PRO A 155 -9.24 -11.08 12.60
CA PRO A 155 -9.99 -12.31 12.85
C PRO A 155 -11.23 -12.03 13.72
N SER A 156 -12.33 -12.71 13.43
CA SER A 156 -13.59 -12.61 14.20
C SER A 156 -14.09 -13.99 14.62
N THR A 157 -14.64 -14.08 15.81
CA THR A 157 -15.34 -15.25 16.33
C THR A 157 -16.81 -15.34 15.90
N ASP A 158 -17.31 -14.36 15.12
CA ASP A 158 -18.71 -14.32 14.65
C ASP A 158 -19.06 -15.44 13.69
N GLY A 159 -18.06 -16.07 13.05
CA GLY A 159 -18.26 -17.19 12.14
C GLY A 159 -17.16 -17.36 11.10
N ASP A 160 -17.17 -18.51 10.46
CA ASP A 160 -16.29 -18.79 9.33
C ASP A 160 -16.74 -17.98 8.11
N ALA A 161 -15.78 -17.35 7.43
CA ALA A 161 -16.02 -16.55 6.23
C ALA A 161 -14.82 -16.65 5.29
N GLY A 162 -15.06 -16.46 4.00
CA GLY A 162 -13.97 -16.44 3.03
C GLY A 162 -14.40 -15.79 1.73
N ALA A 163 -13.41 -15.21 1.05
CA ALA A 163 -13.57 -14.62 -0.26
C ALA A 163 -12.33 -14.91 -1.10
N PHE A 164 -12.51 -14.97 -2.42
CA PHE A 164 -11.39 -14.99 -3.35
C PHE A 164 -11.75 -14.24 -4.62
N ASP A 165 -10.77 -13.68 -5.27
CA ASP A 165 -10.89 -13.11 -6.59
C ASP A 165 -9.73 -13.55 -7.50
N VAL A 166 -10.01 -13.59 -8.81
CA VAL A 166 -9.05 -13.90 -9.86
C VAL A 166 -9.15 -12.84 -10.93
N THR A 167 -8.04 -12.20 -11.27
CA THR A 167 -7.95 -11.25 -12.35
C THR A 167 -7.04 -11.80 -13.44
N LEU A 168 -7.52 -11.80 -14.67
CA LEU A 168 -6.75 -12.16 -15.86
C LEU A 168 -6.68 -10.94 -16.78
N GLY A 169 -5.53 -10.73 -17.43
CA GLY A 169 -5.33 -9.55 -18.27
C GLY A 169 -4.25 -9.71 -19.32
N ASP A 170 -3.91 -8.59 -19.93
CA ASP A 170 -2.88 -8.54 -20.96
C ASP A 170 -1.50 -8.91 -20.41
N TYR A 171 -0.60 -9.32 -21.30
CA TYR A 171 0.75 -9.80 -20.98
C TYR A 171 0.75 -10.99 -20.01
N GLY A 172 -0.23 -11.90 -20.16
CA GLY A 172 -0.32 -13.08 -19.32
C GLY A 172 -0.64 -12.77 -17.85
N LEU A 173 -1.18 -11.58 -17.54
CA LEU A 173 -1.51 -11.21 -16.17
C LEU A 173 -2.43 -12.25 -15.52
N GLN A 174 -1.97 -12.78 -14.41
CA GLN A 174 -2.71 -13.64 -13.50
C GLN A 174 -2.56 -13.06 -12.09
N LYS A 175 -3.67 -12.65 -11.49
CA LYS A 175 -3.71 -12.20 -10.10
C LYS A 175 -4.73 -13.02 -9.34
N PHE A 176 -4.31 -13.57 -8.23
CA PHE A 176 -5.15 -14.29 -7.29
C PHE A 176 -5.10 -13.60 -5.93
N ARG A 177 -6.26 -13.38 -5.31
CA ARG A 177 -6.38 -12.97 -3.91
C ARG A 177 -7.36 -13.90 -3.22
N GLY A 178 -7.05 -14.28 -2.00
CA GLY A 178 -7.92 -15.11 -1.17
C GLY A 178 -7.80 -14.76 0.29
N THR A 179 -8.92 -14.76 0.99
CA THR A 179 -9.00 -14.53 2.43
C THR A 179 -9.91 -15.56 3.06
N SER A 180 -9.60 -15.97 4.28
CA SER A 180 -10.46 -16.87 5.05
C SER A 180 -10.34 -16.59 6.53
N ASN A 181 -11.48 -16.48 7.20
CA ASN A 181 -11.62 -16.41 8.64
C ASN A 181 -12.08 -17.78 9.15
N PHE A 182 -11.41 -18.31 10.16
CA PHE A 182 -11.74 -19.57 10.81
C PHE A 182 -11.94 -19.36 12.31
N VAL A 183 -13.06 -19.80 12.82
CA VAL A 183 -13.36 -19.84 14.24
C VAL A 183 -12.81 -21.14 14.84
N VAL A 184 -11.80 -21.03 15.70
CA VAL A 184 -11.23 -22.19 16.38
C VAL A 184 -12.09 -22.58 17.57
N ASN A 185 -12.53 -21.61 18.34
CA ASN A 185 -13.51 -21.73 19.44
C ASN A 185 -14.06 -20.32 19.80
N ASP A 186 -14.88 -20.24 20.84
CA ASP A 186 -15.56 -19.00 21.25
C ASP A 186 -14.60 -17.84 21.64
N SER A 187 -13.31 -18.13 21.83
CA SER A 187 -12.31 -17.14 22.25
C SER A 187 -11.11 -17.05 21.28
N ILE A 188 -11.06 -17.86 20.24
CA ILE A 188 -9.93 -17.90 19.30
C ILE A 188 -10.44 -17.93 17.88
N ALA A 189 -10.02 -16.97 17.09
CA ALA A 189 -10.21 -16.95 15.65
C ALA A 189 -8.88 -16.73 14.93
N THR A 190 -8.78 -17.22 13.71
CA THR A 190 -7.62 -16.98 12.83
C THR A 190 -8.09 -16.52 11.47
N ARG A 191 -7.29 -15.65 10.84
CA ARG A 191 -7.53 -15.14 9.49
C ARG A 191 -6.29 -15.35 8.64
N LEU A 192 -6.49 -15.99 7.49
CA LEU A 192 -5.43 -16.24 6.51
C LEU A 192 -5.74 -15.43 5.25
N SER A 193 -4.73 -14.71 4.74
CA SER A 193 -4.86 -13.93 3.52
C SER A 193 -3.67 -14.20 2.61
N ILE A 194 -3.94 -14.32 1.31
CA ILE A 194 -2.92 -14.57 0.28
C ILE A 194 -3.20 -13.70 -0.95
N SER A 195 -2.13 -13.16 -1.55
CA SER A 195 -2.17 -12.52 -2.87
C SER A 195 -0.97 -13.00 -3.69
N SER A 196 -1.22 -13.34 -4.94
CA SER A 196 -0.20 -13.66 -5.92
C SER A 196 -0.47 -12.89 -7.20
N THR A 197 0.56 -12.26 -7.76
CA THR A 197 0.48 -11.53 -9.02
C THR A 197 1.63 -11.97 -9.91
N GLU A 198 1.31 -12.46 -11.10
CA GLU A 198 2.25 -12.83 -12.15
C GLU A 198 1.86 -12.13 -13.45
N ARG A 199 2.82 -11.54 -14.15
CA ARG A 199 2.61 -10.90 -15.45
C ARG A 199 3.92 -10.81 -16.19
N ASP A 200 3.90 -11.13 -17.50
CA ASP A 200 5.04 -10.97 -18.39
C ASP A 200 5.46 -9.50 -18.52
N GLY A 201 6.76 -9.28 -18.80
CA GLY A 201 7.29 -7.95 -19.10
C GLY A 201 6.71 -7.39 -20.39
N PHE A 202 6.49 -6.09 -20.42
CA PHE A 202 5.97 -5.40 -21.61
C PHE A 202 7.01 -4.46 -22.27
N SER A 203 8.19 -4.36 -21.70
CA SER A 203 9.33 -3.61 -22.23
C SER A 203 10.46 -4.57 -22.59
N LYS A 204 11.22 -4.28 -23.66
CA LYS A 204 12.25 -5.18 -24.19
C LYS A 204 13.62 -4.54 -24.15
N ASN A 205 14.57 -5.15 -23.45
CA ASN A 205 15.97 -4.85 -23.63
C ASN A 205 16.50 -5.61 -24.86
N VAL A 206 16.81 -4.89 -25.94
CA VAL A 206 17.20 -5.51 -27.22
C VAL A 206 18.62 -6.08 -27.20
N VAL A 207 19.44 -5.70 -26.24
CA VAL A 207 20.83 -6.17 -26.09
C VAL A 207 20.89 -7.47 -25.32
N THR A 208 20.28 -7.50 -24.13
CA THR A 208 20.28 -8.68 -23.26
C THR A 208 19.19 -9.69 -23.62
N GLY A 209 18.17 -9.25 -24.37
CA GLY A 209 17.00 -10.05 -24.69
C GLY A 209 15.98 -10.15 -23.54
N GLN A 210 16.19 -9.44 -22.44
CA GLN A 210 15.31 -9.46 -21.26
C GLN A 210 13.99 -8.74 -21.53
N ASP A 211 12.89 -9.31 -21.04
CA ASP A 211 11.62 -8.61 -20.91
C ASP A 211 11.58 -7.95 -19.54
N LEU A 212 11.34 -6.64 -19.49
CA LEU A 212 11.36 -5.79 -18.31
C LEU A 212 9.94 -5.30 -17.97
N ASP A 213 9.77 -4.67 -16.80
CA ASP A 213 8.46 -4.25 -16.27
C ASP A 213 7.52 -5.44 -16.06
N ASP A 214 8.04 -6.61 -15.78
CA ASP A 214 7.30 -7.78 -15.36
C ASP A 214 6.78 -7.63 -13.91
N ALA A 215 5.92 -8.53 -13.49
CA ALA A 215 5.47 -8.63 -12.11
C ALA A 215 5.47 -10.10 -11.67
N ASN A 216 6.07 -10.35 -10.52
CA ASN A 216 6.03 -11.63 -9.82
C ASN A 216 6.11 -11.34 -8.32
N ASN A 217 4.95 -11.32 -7.66
CA ASN A 217 4.82 -10.99 -6.26
C ASN A 217 3.99 -12.06 -5.55
N LEU A 218 4.38 -12.39 -4.33
CA LEU A 218 3.60 -13.23 -3.43
C LEU A 218 3.49 -12.53 -2.08
N SER A 219 2.32 -12.50 -1.50
CA SER A 219 2.08 -12.02 -0.14
C SER A 219 1.20 -13.00 0.62
N VAL A 220 1.58 -13.32 1.84
CA VAL A 220 0.83 -14.22 2.72
C VAL A 220 0.76 -13.58 4.10
N ARG A 221 -0.42 -13.57 4.73
CA ARG A 221 -0.61 -13.11 6.10
C ARG A 221 -1.39 -14.14 6.90
N SER A 222 -0.92 -14.39 8.10
CA SER A 222 -1.62 -15.17 9.13
C SER A 222 -1.84 -14.29 10.35
N ASP A 223 -3.04 -14.24 10.83
CA ASP A 223 -3.48 -13.40 11.93
C ASP A 223 -4.31 -14.22 12.92
N TRP A 224 -4.04 -14.08 14.20
CA TRP A 224 -4.69 -14.81 15.27
C TRP A 224 -5.20 -13.84 16.31
N MET A 225 -6.48 -13.92 16.64
CA MET A 225 -7.10 -13.19 17.74
C MET A 225 -7.44 -14.16 18.84
N ILE A 226 -7.00 -13.85 20.06
CA ILE A 226 -7.18 -14.65 21.26
C ILE A 226 -7.81 -13.75 22.32
N ASP A 227 -9.07 -13.99 22.66
CA ASP A 227 -9.74 -13.34 23.75
C ASP A 227 -9.29 -13.98 25.06
N MET A 228 -8.41 -13.30 25.79
CA MET A 228 -7.84 -13.79 27.05
C MET A 228 -8.79 -13.62 28.21
N SER A 229 -9.66 -12.62 28.15
CA SER A 229 -10.75 -12.32 29.08
C SER A 229 -11.81 -11.46 28.40
N GLU A 230 -12.89 -11.12 29.10
CA GLU A 230 -13.92 -10.17 28.62
C GLU A 230 -13.37 -8.77 28.31
N THR A 231 -12.22 -8.43 28.86
CA THR A 231 -11.60 -7.09 28.75
C THR A 231 -10.21 -7.10 28.12
N SER A 232 -9.70 -8.25 27.69
CA SER A 232 -8.35 -8.32 27.15
C SER A 232 -8.22 -9.27 25.99
N THR A 233 -7.47 -8.85 24.96
CA THR A 233 -7.18 -9.60 23.75
C THR A 233 -5.69 -9.66 23.47
N LEU A 234 -5.25 -10.76 22.87
CA LEU A 234 -3.92 -10.91 22.29
C LEU A 234 -4.07 -11.20 20.81
N ARG A 235 -3.46 -10.37 19.97
CA ARG A 235 -3.35 -10.59 18.54
C ARG A 235 -1.92 -10.99 18.19
N LEU A 236 -1.76 -12.10 17.46
CA LEU A 236 -0.50 -12.54 16.89
C LEU A 236 -0.58 -12.42 15.38
N PHE A 237 0.35 -11.71 14.79
CA PHE A 237 0.34 -11.34 13.38
C PHE A 237 1.65 -11.78 12.72
N GLY A 238 1.55 -12.39 11.55
CA GLY A 238 2.69 -12.72 10.71
C GLY A 238 2.39 -12.42 9.25
N GLN A 239 3.26 -11.66 8.59
CA GLN A 239 3.16 -11.38 7.16
C GLN A 239 4.49 -11.67 6.48
N TYR A 240 4.41 -12.32 5.32
CA TYR A 240 5.51 -12.54 4.39
C TYR A 240 5.15 -11.94 3.04
N PHE A 241 6.11 -11.28 2.42
CA PHE A 241 5.99 -10.71 1.08
C PHE A 241 7.27 -10.97 0.30
N SER A 242 7.13 -11.35 -0.98
CA SER A 242 8.27 -11.51 -1.87
C SER A 242 8.01 -10.92 -3.26
N VAL A 243 9.08 -10.44 -3.86
CA VAL A 243 9.16 -9.98 -5.26
C VAL A 243 10.35 -10.69 -5.89
N ASP A 244 10.16 -11.21 -7.10
CA ASP A 244 11.24 -11.73 -7.95
C ASP A 244 10.93 -11.38 -9.41
N ARG A 245 11.55 -10.33 -9.93
CA ARG A 245 11.27 -9.79 -11.26
C ARG A 245 12.52 -9.26 -11.95
N ASN A 246 12.43 -9.03 -13.25
CA ASN A 246 13.52 -8.52 -14.07
C ASN A 246 13.81 -7.01 -13.85
N GLY A 247 12.92 -6.30 -13.15
CA GLY A 247 13.09 -4.88 -12.86
C GLY A 247 12.45 -3.95 -13.88
N ALA A 248 12.62 -2.65 -13.65
CA ALA A 248 12.01 -1.60 -14.44
C ALA A 248 12.83 -1.29 -15.69
N ALA A 249 12.14 -0.97 -16.80
CA ALA A 249 12.74 -0.46 -18.01
C ALA A 249 13.10 1.03 -17.84
N ILE A 250 14.37 1.31 -17.59
CA ILE A 250 14.91 2.66 -17.49
C ILE A 250 15.65 2.97 -18.78
N ARG A 251 15.09 3.86 -19.60
CA ARG A 251 15.65 4.23 -20.89
C ARG A 251 16.48 5.51 -20.78
N GLY A 252 17.71 5.48 -21.28
CA GLY A 252 18.54 6.67 -21.41
C GLY A 252 17.87 7.72 -22.30
N ILE A 253 18.07 9.01 -21.98
CA ILE A 253 17.43 10.12 -22.72
C ILE A 253 17.87 10.20 -24.17
N ASP A 254 19.04 9.70 -24.49
CA ASP A 254 19.69 9.65 -25.80
C ASP A 254 19.67 8.26 -26.45
N ASP A 255 19.04 7.28 -25.81
CA ASP A 255 18.84 5.94 -26.39
C ASP A 255 18.01 6.03 -27.68
N GLN A 256 18.63 5.66 -28.82
CA GLN A 256 18.03 5.70 -30.15
C GLN A 256 17.35 4.38 -30.55
N THR A 257 17.20 3.43 -29.62
CA THR A 257 16.55 2.16 -29.89
C THR A 257 15.12 2.38 -30.41
N SER A 258 14.79 1.73 -31.52
CA SER A 258 13.49 1.87 -32.16
C SER A 258 12.40 1.15 -31.36
N GLY A 259 11.24 1.76 -31.28
CA GLY A 259 10.08 1.23 -30.52
C GLY A 259 9.93 1.88 -29.16
N VAL A 260 8.69 2.20 -28.80
CA VAL A 260 8.37 2.97 -27.59
C VAL A 260 8.77 2.24 -26.29
N ARG A 261 8.74 0.90 -26.32
CA ARG A 261 9.03 0.04 -25.15
C ARG A 261 10.34 -0.73 -25.28
N ASN A 262 11.15 -0.40 -26.28
CA ASN A 262 12.46 -1.00 -26.47
C ASN A 262 13.52 -0.09 -25.88
N LEU A 263 14.55 -0.69 -25.32
CA LEU A 263 15.72 0.01 -24.80
C LEU A 263 16.98 -0.82 -25.00
N SER A 264 18.13 -0.17 -24.88
CA SER A 264 19.44 -0.75 -25.07
C SER A 264 20.26 -0.59 -23.80
N GLN A 265 20.38 -1.67 -23.04
CA GLN A 265 21.19 -1.74 -21.83
C GLN A 265 22.07 -2.99 -21.88
N ASP A 266 23.29 -2.93 -21.40
CA ASP A 266 24.20 -4.07 -21.41
C ASP A 266 24.16 -4.93 -20.13
N THR A 267 23.41 -4.48 -19.13
CA THR A 267 23.25 -5.17 -17.86
C THR A 267 21.96 -5.99 -17.81
N ILE A 268 22.07 -7.23 -17.29
CA ILE A 268 20.91 -8.05 -16.96
C ILE A 268 20.34 -7.54 -15.63
N SER A 269 19.20 -6.89 -15.70
CA SER A 269 18.54 -6.33 -14.55
C SER A 269 17.82 -7.41 -13.72
N LYS A 270 17.77 -7.22 -12.40
CA LYS A 270 17.06 -8.08 -11.46
C LYS A 270 16.57 -7.31 -10.24
N HIS A 271 15.42 -7.68 -9.71
CA HIS A 271 14.89 -7.13 -8.47
C HIS A 271 14.29 -8.27 -7.64
N GLU A 272 14.95 -8.61 -6.56
CA GLU A 272 14.47 -9.54 -5.54
C GLU A 272 14.25 -8.78 -4.22
N LEU A 273 13.16 -9.10 -3.56
CA LEU A 273 12.84 -8.59 -2.24
C LEU A 273 12.11 -9.69 -1.47
N THR A 274 12.54 -9.93 -0.24
CA THR A 274 11.71 -10.61 0.76
C THR A 274 11.52 -9.70 1.95
N SER A 275 10.30 -9.66 2.49
CA SER A 275 9.95 -8.90 3.67
C SER A 275 9.12 -9.78 4.61
N SER A 276 9.52 -9.85 5.86
CA SER A 276 8.83 -10.59 6.91
C SER A 276 8.54 -9.68 8.09
N VAL A 277 7.31 -9.70 8.58
CA VAL A 277 6.89 -8.97 9.78
C VAL A 277 6.19 -9.94 10.72
N PHE A 278 6.63 -9.97 11.98
CA PHE A 278 5.95 -10.68 13.06
C PHE A 278 5.65 -9.70 14.18
N ALA A 279 4.43 -9.75 14.72
CA ALA A 279 4.04 -8.89 15.82
C ALA A 279 3.14 -9.61 16.82
N ALA A 280 3.21 -9.14 18.06
CA ALA A 280 2.27 -9.44 19.14
C ALA A 280 1.69 -8.14 19.66
N ILE A 281 0.36 -8.05 19.72
CA ILE A 281 -0.37 -6.89 20.19
C ILE A 281 -1.31 -7.34 21.31
N TYR A 282 -1.05 -6.85 22.51
CA TYR A 282 -1.94 -7.06 23.67
C TYR A 282 -2.73 -5.80 23.93
N GLU A 283 -4.03 -5.93 24.04
CA GLU A 283 -4.95 -4.83 24.37
C GLU A 283 -5.79 -5.22 25.60
N SER A 284 -5.98 -4.27 26.53
CA SER A 284 -6.79 -4.51 27.74
C SER A 284 -7.48 -3.23 28.19
N ASP A 285 -8.78 -3.33 28.44
CA ASP A 285 -9.53 -2.30 29.15
C ASP A 285 -9.33 -2.48 30.66
N LEU A 286 -8.68 -1.49 31.30
CA LEU A 286 -8.43 -1.45 32.76
C LEU A 286 -9.56 -0.77 33.53
N GLY A 287 -10.65 -0.35 32.84
CA GLY A 287 -11.78 0.35 33.39
C GLY A 287 -11.57 1.86 33.59
N TYR A 288 -10.34 2.31 33.73
CA TYR A 288 -9.97 3.74 33.84
C TYR A 288 -9.08 4.19 32.66
N ALA A 289 -8.54 3.28 31.90
CA ALA A 289 -7.68 3.51 30.72
C ALA A 289 -7.60 2.25 29.86
N ASN A 290 -7.28 2.41 28.60
CA ASN A 290 -6.97 1.30 27.70
C ASN A 290 -5.45 1.11 27.63
N LEU A 291 -4.98 -0.09 27.94
CA LEU A 291 -3.58 -0.48 27.79
C LEU A 291 -3.41 -1.17 26.44
N ARG A 292 -2.44 -0.72 25.65
CA ARG A 292 -1.98 -1.40 24.44
C ARG A 292 -0.48 -1.60 24.50
N VAL A 293 -0.03 -2.86 24.33
CA VAL A 293 1.39 -3.24 24.25
C VAL A 293 1.63 -3.91 22.92
N LEU A 294 2.56 -3.38 22.15
CA LEU A 294 2.95 -3.89 20.83
C LEU A 294 4.42 -4.24 20.85
N GLY A 295 4.76 -5.43 20.36
CA GLY A 295 6.12 -5.84 20.02
C GLY A 295 6.16 -6.38 18.60
N SER A 296 7.13 -5.96 17.77
CA SER A 296 7.31 -6.48 16.42
C SER A 296 8.77 -6.64 16.05
N VAL A 297 9.01 -7.58 15.13
CA VAL A 297 10.28 -7.76 14.42
C VAL A 297 9.99 -7.79 12.94
N GLN A 298 10.84 -7.11 12.18
CA GLN A 298 10.76 -7.02 10.73
C GLN A 298 12.13 -7.31 10.15
N GLU A 299 12.17 -8.07 9.05
CA GLU A 299 13.36 -8.35 8.27
C GLU A 299 13.04 -8.14 6.79
N ASP A 300 13.87 -7.33 6.11
CA ASP A 300 13.79 -7.08 4.68
C ASP A 300 15.14 -7.42 4.06
N ASP A 301 15.15 -8.36 3.11
CA ASP A 301 16.32 -8.73 2.29
C ASP A 301 16.08 -8.31 0.85
N ILE A 302 17.02 -7.55 0.29
CA ILE A 302 16.85 -6.86 -0.99
C ILE A 302 18.07 -7.08 -1.85
N LEU A 303 17.83 -7.49 -3.09
CA LEU A 303 18.80 -7.50 -4.17
C LEU A 303 18.26 -6.69 -5.36
N VAL A 304 18.95 -5.64 -5.74
CA VAL A 304 18.66 -4.87 -6.95
C VAL A 304 19.87 -4.88 -7.86
N VAL A 305 19.62 -5.33 -9.08
CA VAL A 305 20.57 -5.36 -10.21
C VAL A 305 20.03 -4.46 -11.29
N ARG A 306 20.73 -3.37 -11.61
CA ARG A 306 20.28 -2.43 -12.65
C ARG A 306 21.44 -1.85 -13.42
N ASP A 307 21.13 -1.37 -14.59
CA ASP A 307 22.03 -0.56 -15.40
C ASP A 307 22.00 0.88 -14.90
N ASN A 308 23.15 1.40 -14.46
CA ASN A 308 23.23 2.74 -13.88
C ASN A 308 23.38 3.84 -14.92
N ASP A 309 23.96 3.56 -16.09
CA ASP A 309 24.11 4.55 -17.14
C ASP A 309 22.99 4.48 -18.18
N SER A 310 22.17 3.44 -18.11
CA SER A 310 21.02 3.19 -19.01
C SER A 310 21.40 3.11 -20.48
N HIS A 311 22.63 2.65 -20.78
CA HIS A 311 23.20 2.57 -22.12
C HIS A 311 23.84 1.20 -22.38
N ASN A 312 24.11 0.92 -23.66
CA ASN A 312 24.88 -0.22 -24.06
C ASN A 312 26.36 0.17 -24.16
N PHE A 313 27.25 -0.75 -23.79
CA PHE A 313 28.69 -0.52 -23.90
C PHE A 313 29.11 -0.12 -25.34
N GLY A 314 29.73 1.07 -25.43
CA GLY A 314 30.16 1.64 -26.71
C GLY A 314 29.24 2.72 -27.27
N ASP A 315 28.08 2.95 -26.67
CA ASP A 315 27.24 4.10 -26.99
C ASP A 315 27.87 5.39 -26.38
N PRO A 316 27.86 6.53 -27.09
CA PRO A 316 28.39 7.77 -26.57
C PRO A 316 27.47 8.33 -25.48
N VAL A 317 27.92 8.32 -24.23
CA VAL A 317 27.13 8.74 -23.05
C VAL A 317 27.05 10.25 -22.91
N LEU A 318 28.03 11.00 -23.41
CA LEU A 318 28.06 12.45 -23.25
C LEU A 318 28.82 13.13 -24.38
N THR A 319 28.13 13.98 -25.13
CA THR A 319 28.80 14.96 -26.01
C THR A 319 28.82 16.31 -25.33
N ILE A 320 29.94 16.69 -24.76
CA ILE A 320 30.14 18.04 -24.19
C ILE A 320 30.49 18.97 -25.37
N PRO A 321 29.67 20.00 -25.70
CA PRO A 321 30.00 20.96 -26.74
C PRO A 321 31.35 21.63 -26.44
N GLY A 322 32.30 21.49 -27.36
CA GLY A 322 33.64 22.07 -27.23
C GLY A 322 34.74 21.12 -26.72
N LEU A 323 34.41 19.89 -26.31
CA LEU A 323 35.40 18.85 -26.07
C LEU A 323 35.65 18.06 -27.38
N ILE A 324 36.89 17.97 -27.78
CA ILE A 324 37.26 17.13 -28.94
C ILE A 324 37.42 15.70 -28.45
N GLY A 325 36.41 14.89 -28.67
CA GLY A 325 36.43 13.46 -28.35
C GLY A 325 35.08 12.99 -27.76
N THR A 326 34.70 11.77 -28.11
CA THR A 326 33.58 11.07 -27.51
C THR A 326 34.07 10.42 -26.24
N THR A 327 33.48 10.80 -25.11
CA THR A 327 33.80 10.17 -23.82
C THR A 327 32.84 9.02 -23.61
N TYR A 328 33.36 7.80 -23.56
CA TYR A 328 32.61 6.61 -23.17
C TYR A 328 32.75 6.48 -21.66
N ILE A 329 31.65 6.61 -20.92
CA ILE A 329 31.63 6.31 -19.49
C ILE A 329 31.02 4.91 -19.34
N LYS A 330 31.86 3.96 -18.95
CA LYS A 330 31.38 2.66 -18.49
C LYS A 330 31.03 2.82 -17.01
N ALA A 331 29.76 2.99 -16.70
CA ALA A 331 29.31 2.86 -15.34
C ALA A 331 29.20 1.36 -15.02
N GLU A 332 30.20 0.82 -14.35
CA GLU A 332 30.15 -0.56 -13.89
C GLU A 332 28.95 -0.75 -12.95
N PHE A 333 28.17 -1.75 -13.27
CA PHE A 333 27.10 -2.24 -12.44
C PHE A 333 27.66 -2.74 -11.10
N ARG A 334 26.98 -2.37 -10.01
CA ARG A 334 27.15 -3.00 -8.70
C ARG A 334 25.79 -3.50 -8.20
N PRO A 335 25.65 -4.79 -7.85
CA PRO A 335 24.47 -5.24 -7.18
C PRO A 335 24.32 -4.47 -5.86
N GLU A 336 23.16 -3.89 -5.63
CA GLU A 336 22.80 -3.31 -4.35
C GLU A 336 22.11 -4.40 -3.54
N THR A 337 22.75 -4.83 -2.46
CA THR A 337 22.16 -5.75 -1.48
C THR A 337 21.99 -5.03 -0.16
N SER A 338 20.87 -5.24 0.48
CA SER A 338 20.58 -4.64 1.78
C SER A 338 19.76 -5.60 2.63
N LEU A 339 20.20 -5.82 3.86
CA LEU A 339 19.44 -6.48 4.90
C LEU A 339 19.05 -5.43 5.93
N VAL A 340 17.76 -5.25 6.15
CA VAL A 340 17.22 -4.30 7.13
C VAL A 340 16.45 -5.06 8.19
N GLU A 341 16.93 -4.99 9.43
CA GLU A 341 16.24 -5.54 10.58
C GLU A 341 15.68 -4.42 11.44
N THR A 342 14.43 -4.53 11.83
CA THR A 342 13.76 -3.55 12.68
C THR A 342 13.03 -4.25 13.82
N THR A 343 13.27 -3.79 15.04
CA THR A 343 12.51 -4.21 16.22
C THR A 343 11.75 -3.02 16.79
N THR A 344 10.45 -3.17 16.99
CA THR A 344 9.61 -2.14 17.60
C THR A 344 9.01 -2.65 18.90
N PHE A 345 9.03 -1.80 19.92
CA PHE A 345 8.31 -2.03 21.16
C PHE A 345 7.60 -0.74 21.56
N GLU A 346 6.30 -0.83 21.84
CA GLU A 346 5.46 0.31 22.17
C GLU A 346 4.50 -0.05 23.29
N ILE A 347 4.35 0.86 24.25
CA ILE A 347 3.33 0.78 25.32
C ILE A 347 2.52 2.06 25.28
N ASN A 348 1.22 1.95 25.14
CA ASN A 348 0.28 3.05 25.20
C ASN A 348 -0.68 2.83 26.37
N LEU A 349 -0.90 3.86 27.15
CA LEU A 349 -1.95 3.95 28.13
C LEU A 349 -2.84 5.13 27.72
N ILE A 350 -4.05 4.87 27.31
CA ILE A 350 -4.94 5.80 26.62
C ILE A 350 -6.21 6.00 27.46
#